data_b64a9fcff28b517feba63eb085204942
#
_entry.id   b64a9fcff28b517feba63eb085204942
#
_cell.length_a   1.000
_cell.length_b   1.000
_cell.length_c   1.000
_cell.angle_alpha   90.00
_cell.angle_beta   90.00
_cell.angle_gamma   90.00
#
_symmetry.space_group_name_H-M   'P 1'
#
loop_
_entity.id
_entity.type
_entity.pdbx_description
1 polymer ?
#
loop_
_entity_poly.entity_id
_entity_poly.type
_entity_poly.pdbx_seq_one_letter_code
_entity_poly.pdbx_strand_id
1 'polypeptide(L)'
;FMLRIDDTDDERSTAAFERAIRADLSWLGLAWDCEDRQSSRLERYTQALQTLVASGRAYPCYETQDELGLKRKSQLMAGRPPVYDRSSLSLTAEQIAAYEAEGRRPHYRFRLQDVEVAWTDLVRGPASYHMSSLSDPVLLREDGRVIYTLASVVDDIDHGITTVLRGEDHVTNSAAQIQLFEALGA
;
A
#
# COMPACT_ATOMS: atom_id res chain seq x y z
N PHE A 1 2.95 -3.82 25.12
CA PHE A 1 2.95 -3.68 23.65
C PHE A 1 1.58 -3.21 23.16
N MET A 2 1.50 -2.69 21.93
CA MET A 2 0.26 -2.26 21.26
C MET A 2 -0.30 -3.40 20.41
N LEU A 3 -1.62 -3.63 20.48
CA LEU A 3 -2.34 -4.47 19.55
C LEU A 3 -2.96 -3.57 18.45
N ARG A 4 -2.57 -3.79 17.19
CA ARG A 4 -3.20 -3.11 16.06
C ARG A 4 -4.12 -4.09 15.31
N ILE A 5 -5.35 -3.70 15.11
CA ILE A 5 -6.34 -4.43 14.33
C ILE A 5 -6.35 -3.85 12.91
N ASP A 6 -5.87 -4.63 11.96
CA ASP A 6 -5.76 -4.25 10.55
C ASP A 6 -7.06 -4.64 9.83
N ASP A 7 -8.11 -3.83 10.01
CA ASP A 7 -9.50 -4.07 9.61
C ASP A 7 -9.98 -3.19 8.45
N THR A 8 -9.09 -2.77 7.56
CA THR A 8 -9.45 -1.99 6.36
C THR A 8 -10.14 -2.83 5.27
N ASP A 9 -10.16 -4.15 5.40
CA ASP A 9 -10.86 -5.08 4.52
C ASP A 9 -12.08 -5.68 5.25
N ASP A 10 -13.24 -5.06 5.08
CA ASP A 10 -14.49 -5.44 5.77
C ASP A 10 -14.95 -6.87 5.48
N GLU A 11 -14.60 -7.43 4.30
CA GLU A 11 -14.96 -8.79 3.93
C GLU A 11 -14.18 -9.83 4.73
N ARG A 12 -12.93 -9.52 5.09
CA ARG A 12 -12.01 -10.42 5.80
C ARG A 12 -11.92 -10.14 7.28
N SER A 13 -12.34 -8.95 7.73
CA SER A 13 -12.18 -8.46 9.11
C SER A 13 -13.53 -8.45 9.82
N THR A 14 -13.92 -9.61 10.36
CA THR A 14 -15.18 -9.71 11.11
C THR A 14 -14.97 -9.52 12.59
N ALA A 15 -15.98 -8.99 13.30
CA ALA A 15 -15.95 -8.89 14.76
C ALA A 15 -15.75 -10.24 15.48
N ALA A 16 -16.06 -11.36 14.81
CA ALA A 16 -15.82 -12.69 15.35
C ALA A 16 -14.32 -13.03 15.36
N PHE A 17 -13.61 -12.73 14.26
CA PHE A 17 -12.16 -12.92 14.19
C PHE A 17 -11.41 -12.01 15.16
N GLU A 18 -11.83 -10.77 15.29
CA GLU A 18 -11.25 -9.84 16.25
C GLU A 18 -11.39 -10.32 17.71
N ARG A 19 -12.56 -10.82 18.08
CA ARG A 19 -12.75 -11.45 19.40
C ARG A 19 -11.88 -12.69 19.61
N ALA A 20 -11.74 -13.51 18.56
CA ALA A 20 -10.88 -14.69 18.61
C ALA A 20 -9.41 -14.32 18.81
N ILE A 21 -8.88 -13.33 18.09
CA ILE A 21 -7.52 -12.82 18.27
C ILE A 21 -7.27 -12.40 19.71
N ARG A 22 -8.18 -11.62 20.32
CA ARG A 22 -8.03 -11.21 21.72
C ARG A 22 -8.09 -12.40 22.71
N ALA A 23 -8.96 -13.35 22.44
CA ALA A 23 -9.06 -14.56 23.27
C ALA A 23 -7.78 -15.39 23.17
N ASP A 24 -7.22 -15.57 21.98
CA ASP A 24 -6.00 -16.34 21.74
C ASP A 24 -4.78 -15.65 22.38
N LEU A 25 -4.65 -14.34 22.25
CA LEU A 25 -3.60 -13.56 22.91
C LEU A 25 -3.69 -13.69 24.43
N SER A 26 -4.90 -13.57 25.00
CA SER A 26 -5.13 -13.72 26.43
C SER A 26 -4.82 -15.15 26.90
N TRP A 27 -5.18 -16.17 26.12
CA TRP A 27 -4.86 -17.56 26.42
C TRP A 27 -3.34 -17.81 26.43
N LEU A 28 -2.59 -17.13 25.54
CA LEU A 28 -1.12 -17.17 25.54
C LEU A 28 -0.48 -16.36 26.69
N GLY A 29 -1.28 -15.70 27.53
CA GLY A 29 -0.78 -14.83 28.60
C GLY A 29 -0.21 -13.49 28.09
N LEU A 30 -0.52 -13.10 26.86
CA LEU A 30 -0.09 -11.84 26.27
C LEU A 30 -1.13 -10.75 26.58
N ALA A 31 -0.71 -9.71 27.31
CA ALA A 31 -1.51 -8.52 27.57
C ALA A 31 -0.93 -7.32 26.79
N TRP A 32 -1.78 -6.49 26.24
CA TRP A 32 -1.35 -5.28 25.51
C TRP A 32 -1.68 -4.02 26.31
N ASP A 33 -0.81 -3.02 26.19
CA ASP A 33 -0.91 -1.77 26.94
C ASP A 33 -1.90 -0.80 26.28
N CYS A 34 -2.01 -0.87 24.95
CA CYS A 34 -2.93 -0.06 24.15
C CYS A 34 -3.38 -0.81 22.90
N GLU A 35 -4.47 -0.36 22.35
CA GLU A 35 -5.07 -0.93 21.14
C GLU A 35 -5.35 0.18 20.13
N ASP A 36 -5.08 -0.08 18.87
CA ASP A 36 -5.46 0.79 17.75
C ASP A 36 -6.17 -0.03 16.67
N ARG A 37 -6.94 0.66 15.84
CA ARG A 37 -7.75 0.06 14.79
C ARG A 37 -7.64 0.89 13.52
N GLN A 38 -7.27 0.27 12.40
CA GLN A 38 -7.06 0.97 11.15
C GLN A 38 -8.33 1.63 10.61
N SER A 39 -9.50 1.00 10.76
CA SER A 39 -10.77 1.59 10.35
C SER A 39 -11.12 2.91 11.07
N SER A 40 -10.57 3.15 12.26
CA SER A 40 -10.76 4.42 13.00
C SER A 40 -9.83 5.55 12.51
N ARG A 41 -8.86 5.25 11.64
CA ARG A 41 -7.79 6.15 11.21
C ARG A 41 -7.89 6.57 9.72
N LEU A 42 -9.00 6.31 9.05
CA LEU A 42 -9.18 6.55 7.61
C LEU A 42 -8.91 8.01 7.21
N GLU A 43 -9.27 8.97 8.07
CA GLU A 43 -8.98 10.39 7.83
C GLU A 43 -7.47 10.65 7.79
N ARG A 44 -6.71 10.03 8.70
CA ARG A 44 -5.25 10.16 8.75
C ARG A 44 -4.59 9.60 7.49
N TYR A 45 -5.08 8.46 6.98
CA TYR A 45 -4.59 7.89 5.72
C TYR A 45 -4.93 8.77 4.52
N THR A 46 -6.11 9.38 4.53
CA THR A 46 -6.52 10.33 3.48
C THR A 46 -5.60 11.56 3.47
N GLN A 47 -5.24 12.11 4.61
CA GLN A 47 -4.29 13.23 4.74
C GLN A 47 -2.91 12.84 4.20
N ALA A 48 -2.41 11.65 4.55
CA ALA A 48 -1.14 11.14 4.04
C ALA A 48 -1.16 10.97 2.50
N LEU A 49 -2.25 10.42 1.95
CA LEU A 49 -2.43 10.32 0.51
C LEU A 49 -2.43 11.69 -0.17
N GLN A 50 -3.14 12.68 0.39
CA GLN A 50 -3.14 14.04 -0.14
C GLN A 50 -1.74 14.67 -0.15
N THR A 51 -0.94 14.44 0.88
CA THR A 51 0.46 14.87 0.95
C THR A 51 1.28 14.24 -0.19
N LEU A 52 1.10 12.94 -0.42
CA LEU A 52 1.77 12.23 -1.51
C LEU A 52 1.34 12.72 -2.90
N VAL A 53 0.05 13.03 -3.09
CA VAL A 53 -0.48 13.61 -4.34
C VAL A 53 0.10 15.00 -4.56
N ALA A 54 0.10 15.87 -3.54
CA ALA A 54 0.63 17.21 -3.63
C ALA A 54 2.14 17.24 -3.95
N SER A 55 2.91 16.26 -3.46
CA SER A 55 4.33 16.09 -3.78
C SER A 55 4.61 15.35 -5.09
N GLY A 56 3.58 14.92 -5.83
CA GLY A 56 3.72 14.14 -7.07
C GLY A 56 4.21 12.71 -6.85
N ARG A 57 4.17 12.22 -5.60
CA ARG A 57 4.57 10.85 -5.23
C ARG A 57 3.39 9.87 -5.27
N ALA A 58 2.16 10.35 -5.36
CA ALA A 58 1.00 9.53 -5.70
C ALA A 58 0.20 10.18 -6.84
N TYR A 59 -0.49 9.36 -7.63
CA TYR A 59 -1.25 9.81 -8.78
C TYR A 59 -2.51 8.97 -9.01
N PRO A 60 -3.57 9.58 -9.58
CA PRO A 60 -4.80 8.89 -9.90
C PRO A 60 -4.65 8.00 -11.14
N CYS A 61 -5.29 6.83 -11.10
CA CYS A 61 -5.38 5.86 -12.19
C CYS A 61 -6.84 5.51 -12.42
N TYR A 62 -7.26 5.47 -13.68
CA TYR A 62 -8.66 5.26 -14.07
C TYR A 62 -8.90 3.92 -14.76
N GLU A 63 -7.86 3.09 -14.95
CA GLU A 63 -8.00 1.76 -15.53
C GLU A 63 -8.82 0.84 -14.64
N THR A 64 -9.74 0.11 -15.28
CA THR A 64 -10.51 -0.95 -14.61
C THR A 64 -9.65 -2.19 -14.36
N GLN A 65 -10.12 -3.08 -13.48
CA GLN A 65 -9.44 -4.35 -13.21
C GLN A 65 -9.31 -5.20 -14.48
N ASP A 66 -10.32 -5.18 -15.37
CA ASP A 66 -10.29 -5.90 -16.64
C ASP A 66 -9.23 -5.32 -17.60
N GLU A 67 -9.15 -4.00 -17.72
CA GLU A 67 -8.12 -3.32 -18.52
C GLU A 67 -6.71 -3.63 -18.01
N LEU A 68 -6.50 -3.60 -16.70
CA LEU A 68 -5.23 -3.97 -16.07
C LEU A 68 -4.92 -5.46 -16.28
N GLY A 69 -5.93 -6.33 -16.20
CA GLY A 69 -5.81 -7.76 -16.48
C GLY A 69 -5.38 -8.05 -17.92
N LEU A 70 -5.95 -7.34 -18.90
CA LEU A 70 -5.58 -7.44 -20.31
C LEU A 70 -4.15 -6.95 -20.56
N LYS A 71 -3.75 -5.82 -19.98
CA LYS A 71 -2.37 -5.32 -20.07
C LYS A 71 -1.38 -6.33 -19.51
N ARG A 72 -1.64 -6.87 -18.31
CA ARG A 72 -0.82 -7.91 -17.68
C ARG A 72 -0.69 -9.15 -18.58
N LYS A 73 -1.80 -9.64 -19.12
CA LYS A 73 -1.80 -10.80 -20.02
C LYS A 73 -0.97 -10.54 -21.28
N SER A 74 -1.10 -9.37 -21.89
CA SER A 74 -0.34 -8.96 -23.06
C SER A 74 1.18 -8.94 -22.77
N GLN A 75 1.59 -8.38 -21.63
CA GLN A 75 3.01 -8.36 -21.21
C GLN A 75 3.57 -9.77 -21.04
N LEU A 76 2.84 -10.65 -20.35
CA LEU A 76 3.24 -12.05 -20.16
C LEU A 76 3.35 -12.80 -21.48
N MET A 77 2.40 -12.61 -22.41
CA MET A 77 2.48 -13.23 -23.76
C MET A 77 3.68 -12.72 -24.57
N ALA A 78 4.11 -11.48 -24.33
CA ALA A 78 5.31 -10.90 -24.93
C ALA A 78 6.62 -11.30 -24.18
N GLY A 79 6.56 -12.19 -23.19
CA GLY A 79 7.72 -12.61 -22.39
C GLY A 79 8.26 -11.50 -21.48
N ARG A 80 7.45 -10.50 -21.15
CA ARG A 80 7.83 -9.37 -20.29
C ARG A 80 7.25 -9.55 -18.89
N PRO A 81 7.96 -9.11 -17.84
CA PRO A 81 7.38 -9.07 -16.51
C PRO A 81 6.17 -8.12 -16.48
N PRO A 82 5.09 -8.46 -15.76
CA PRO A 82 3.87 -7.66 -15.73
C PRO A 82 4.01 -6.44 -14.80
N VAL A 83 4.82 -5.48 -15.21
CA VAL A 83 5.00 -4.20 -14.51
C VAL A 83 4.00 -3.17 -15.04
N TYR A 84 3.37 -2.40 -14.15
CA TYR A 84 2.44 -1.34 -14.54
C TYR A 84 3.16 -0.27 -15.36
N ASP A 85 2.59 0.08 -16.51
CA ASP A 85 3.20 0.94 -17.53
C ASP A 85 3.10 2.44 -17.26
N ARG A 86 2.49 2.84 -16.14
CA ARG A 86 2.26 4.24 -15.76
C ARG A 86 1.46 5.04 -16.77
N SER A 87 0.65 4.39 -17.60
CA SER A 87 -0.12 5.05 -18.66
C SER A 87 -1.01 6.17 -18.13
N SER A 88 -1.52 6.08 -16.91
CA SER A 88 -2.32 7.14 -16.29
C SER A 88 -1.57 8.46 -16.08
N LEU A 89 -0.23 8.47 -16.04
CA LEU A 89 0.54 9.72 -15.94
C LEU A 89 0.51 10.56 -17.23
N SER A 90 0.10 9.98 -18.35
CA SER A 90 0.02 10.66 -19.65
C SER A 90 -1.42 11.02 -20.06
N LEU A 91 -2.39 10.81 -19.17
CA LEU A 91 -3.79 11.19 -19.46
C LEU A 91 -3.94 12.71 -19.55
N THR A 92 -4.67 13.15 -20.58
CA THR A 92 -5.05 14.57 -20.70
C THR A 92 -6.24 14.89 -19.80
N ALA A 93 -6.45 16.19 -19.55
CA ALA A 93 -7.60 16.64 -18.75
C ALA A 93 -8.94 16.21 -19.38
N GLU A 94 -9.03 16.19 -20.72
CA GLU A 94 -10.21 15.76 -21.45
C GLU A 94 -10.48 14.26 -21.27
N GLN A 95 -9.42 13.44 -21.27
CA GLN A 95 -9.55 12.00 -21.03
C GLN A 95 -9.98 11.71 -19.59
N ILE A 96 -9.42 12.43 -18.62
CA ILE A 96 -9.82 12.33 -17.22
C ILE A 96 -11.30 12.69 -17.08
N ALA A 97 -11.73 13.84 -17.62
CA ALA A 97 -13.12 14.27 -17.57
C ALA A 97 -14.08 13.26 -18.24
N ALA A 98 -13.64 12.61 -19.34
CA ALA A 98 -14.43 11.56 -19.98
C ALA A 98 -14.61 10.33 -19.07
N TYR A 99 -13.55 9.87 -18.40
CA TYR A 99 -13.64 8.75 -17.45
C TYR A 99 -14.56 9.08 -16.26
N GLU A 100 -14.46 10.30 -15.73
CA GLU A 100 -15.32 10.76 -14.64
C GLU A 100 -16.79 10.86 -15.07
N ALA A 101 -17.05 11.31 -16.32
CA ALA A 101 -18.39 11.33 -16.89
C ALA A 101 -18.98 9.93 -17.10
N GLU A 102 -18.13 8.92 -17.35
CA GLU A 102 -18.51 7.50 -17.38
C GLU A 102 -18.78 6.93 -15.95
N GLY A 103 -18.57 7.71 -14.90
CA GLY A 103 -18.73 7.29 -13.52
C GLY A 103 -17.53 6.53 -12.95
N ARG A 104 -16.40 6.51 -13.65
CA ARG A 104 -15.17 5.89 -13.13
C ARG A 104 -14.63 6.73 -11.97
N ARG A 105 -14.25 6.04 -10.89
CA ARG A 105 -13.53 6.64 -9.76
C ARG A 105 -12.06 6.25 -9.86
N PRO A 106 -11.12 7.16 -9.57
CA PRO A 106 -9.72 6.81 -9.59
C PRO A 106 -9.34 5.92 -8.42
N HIS A 107 -8.48 4.95 -8.68
CA HIS A 107 -7.62 4.39 -7.66
C HIS A 107 -6.29 5.16 -7.65
N TYR A 108 -5.57 5.16 -6.53
CA TYR A 108 -4.32 5.90 -6.40
C TYR A 108 -3.14 4.95 -6.27
N ARG A 109 -2.07 5.24 -7.04
CA ARG A 109 -0.80 4.51 -6.97
C ARG A 109 0.31 5.38 -6.43
N PHE A 110 1.20 4.77 -5.68
CA PHE A 110 2.45 5.40 -5.25
C PHE A 110 3.45 5.36 -6.40
N ARG A 111 4.01 6.52 -6.75
CA ARG A 111 5.01 6.64 -7.80
C ARG A 111 6.38 6.27 -7.27
N LEU A 112 6.84 5.06 -7.57
CA LEU A 112 8.19 4.62 -7.25
C LEU A 112 9.22 5.41 -8.07
N GLN A 113 10.28 5.85 -7.42
CA GLN A 113 11.45 6.40 -8.11
C GLN A 113 12.26 5.23 -8.67
N ASP A 114 12.76 5.40 -9.89
CA ASP A 114 13.56 4.38 -10.59
C ASP A 114 15.01 4.41 -10.11
N VAL A 115 15.21 3.92 -8.88
CA VAL A 115 16.50 3.85 -8.20
C VAL A 115 16.68 2.47 -7.58
N GLU A 116 17.89 2.13 -7.20
CA GLU A 116 18.16 1.00 -6.33
C GLU A 116 17.85 1.39 -4.88
N VAL A 117 17.02 0.61 -4.21
CA VAL A 117 16.75 0.73 -2.78
C VAL A 117 17.50 -0.38 -2.07
N ALA A 118 18.40 -0.02 -1.16
CA ALA A 118 19.20 -0.96 -0.39
C ALA A 118 18.98 -0.76 1.10
N TRP A 119 18.96 -1.86 1.86
CA TRP A 119 18.88 -1.86 3.31
C TRP A 119 19.63 -3.04 3.90
N THR A 120 19.84 -3.02 5.20
CA THR A 120 20.35 -4.18 5.93
C THR A 120 19.21 -4.87 6.66
N ASP A 121 18.83 -6.05 6.18
CA ASP A 121 17.90 -6.92 6.90
C ASP A 121 18.65 -7.58 8.07
N LEU A 122 18.07 -7.51 9.28
CA LEU A 122 18.72 -8.00 10.49
C LEU A 122 18.88 -9.53 10.53
N VAL A 123 18.10 -10.24 9.72
CA VAL A 123 18.14 -11.73 9.64
C VAL A 123 18.88 -12.18 8.38
N ARG A 124 18.60 -11.53 7.22
CA ARG A 124 19.08 -11.96 5.91
C ARG A 124 20.34 -11.24 5.46
N GLY A 125 20.75 -10.17 6.15
CA GLY A 125 21.90 -9.35 5.77
C GLY A 125 21.57 -8.32 4.68
N PRO A 126 22.55 -7.89 3.88
CA PRO A 126 22.32 -6.86 2.85
C PRO A 126 21.28 -7.30 1.84
N ALA A 127 20.32 -6.41 1.57
CA ALA A 127 19.26 -6.60 0.58
C ALA A 127 19.15 -5.35 -0.29
N SER A 128 18.88 -5.51 -1.58
CA SER A 128 18.59 -4.42 -2.49
C SER A 128 17.60 -4.82 -3.57
N TYR A 129 16.86 -3.84 -4.08
CA TYR A 129 15.95 -3.99 -5.20
C TYR A 129 16.02 -2.78 -6.12
N HIS A 130 16.15 -3.03 -7.42
CA HIS A 130 15.99 -1.98 -8.42
C HIS A 130 14.49 -1.75 -8.67
N MET A 131 14.01 -0.56 -8.42
CA MET A 131 12.57 -0.27 -8.35
C MET A 131 11.86 -0.34 -9.71
N SER A 132 12.61 -0.27 -10.83
CA SER A 132 12.05 -0.49 -12.18
C SER A 132 11.48 -1.89 -12.40
N SER A 133 11.86 -2.86 -11.57
CA SER A 133 11.31 -4.21 -11.59
C SER A 133 9.95 -4.36 -10.92
N LEU A 134 9.52 -3.34 -10.20
CA LEU A 134 8.28 -3.34 -9.43
C LEU A 134 7.22 -2.44 -10.06
N SER A 135 5.97 -2.84 -9.93
CA SER A 135 4.83 -1.97 -10.25
C SER A 135 4.62 -0.94 -9.16
N ASP A 136 4.23 0.27 -9.54
CA ASP A 136 3.74 1.27 -8.59
C ASP A 136 2.59 0.69 -7.75
N PRO A 137 2.74 0.55 -6.41
CA PRO A 137 1.72 -0.09 -5.59
C PRO A 137 0.47 0.77 -5.47
N VAL A 138 -0.69 0.12 -5.41
CA VAL A 138 -1.95 0.79 -5.11
C VAL A 138 -1.96 1.19 -3.64
N LEU A 139 -2.35 2.43 -3.35
CA LEU A 139 -2.51 2.98 -2.01
C LEU A 139 -3.98 3.07 -1.58
N LEU A 140 -4.84 3.46 -2.54
CA LEU A 140 -6.28 3.60 -2.36
C LEU A 140 -7.00 3.00 -3.57
N ARG A 141 -8.02 2.19 -3.35
CA ARG A 141 -8.88 1.63 -4.39
C ARG A 141 -9.98 2.62 -4.82
N GLU A 142 -10.61 2.35 -5.97
CA GLU A 142 -11.73 3.11 -6.51
C GLU A 142 -12.98 3.13 -5.59
N ASP A 143 -13.14 2.12 -4.75
CA ASP A 143 -14.19 2.04 -3.73
C ASP A 143 -13.90 2.85 -2.46
N GLY A 144 -12.72 3.51 -2.39
CA GLY A 144 -12.27 4.28 -1.23
C GLY A 144 -11.54 3.44 -0.17
N ARG A 145 -11.31 2.15 -0.41
CA ARG A 145 -10.60 1.27 0.52
C ARG A 145 -9.10 1.56 0.50
N VAL A 146 -8.56 1.88 1.64
CA VAL A 146 -7.12 2.05 1.84
C VAL A 146 -6.43 0.69 1.84
N ILE A 147 -5.30 0.61 1.14
CA ILE A 147 -4.52 -0.63 1.04
C ILE A 147 -3.47 -0.67 2.15
N TYR A 148 -3.18 -1.89 2.63
CA TYR A 148 -2.16 -2.20 3.64
C TYR A 148 -0.86 -1.41 3.47
N THR A 149 -0.38 -1.25 2.23
CA THR A 149 0.87 -0.54 1.94
C THR A 149 0.89 0.89 2.49
N LEU A 150 -0.22 1.64 2.35
CA LEU A 150 -0.32 3.00 2.91
C LEU A 150 -0.61 2.97 4.41
N ALA A 151 -1.62 2.20 4.82
CA ALA A 151 -2.06 2.17 6.20
C ALA A 151 -0.94 1.77 7.16
N SER A 152 -0.19 0.69 6.84
CA SER A 152 0.89 0.22 7.71
C SER A 152 2.02 1.24 7.85
N VAL A 153 2.44 1.90 6.76
CA VAL A 153 3.52 2.91 6.82
C VAL A 153 3.09 4.13 7.62
N VAL A 154 1.86 4.63 7.42
CA VAL A 154 1.35 5.77 8.18
C VAL A 154 1.25 5.45 9.67
N ASP A 155 0.76 4.26 10.01
CA ASP A 155 0.68 3.82 11.41
C ASP A 155 2.07 3.66 12.04
N ASP A 156 2.99 3.04 11.31
CA ASP A 156 4.36 2.83 11.80
C ASP A 156 5.07 4.17 12.06
N ILE A 157 4.84 5.19 11.22
CA ILE A 157 5.32 6.57 11.45
C ILE A 157 4.69 7.16 12.71
N ASP A 158 3.36 7.15 12.79
CA ASP A 158 2.63 7.80 13.87
C ASP A 158 2.89 7.13 15.24
N HIS A 159 3.15 5.82 15.25
CA HIS A 159 3.48 5.06 16.46
C HIS A 159 4.98 4.98 16.76
N GLY A 160 5.84 5.56 15.92
CA GLY A 160 7.29 5.57 16.11
C GLY A 160 7.92 4.18 16.05
N ILE A 161 7.42 3.30 15.18
CA ILE A 161 7.95 1.95 14.98
C ILE A 161 9.35 2.03 14.36
N THR A 162 10.34 1.48 15.03
CA THR A 162 11.74 1.52 14.61
C THR A 162 12.23 0.23 13.97
N THR A 163 11.51 -0.87 14.19
CA THR A 163 11.89 -2.19 13.68
C THR A 163 10.64 -2.95 13.26
N VAL A 164 10.63 -3.47 12.03
CA VAL A 164 9.53 -4.26 11.48
C VAL A 164 9.97 -5.72 11.34
N LEU A 165 9.22 -6.64 11.95
CA LEU A 165 9.39 -8.08 11.80
C LEU A 165 8.24 -8.62 10.94
N ARG A 166 8.56 -9.25 9.81
CA ARG A 166 7.58 -9.75 8.85
C ARG A 166 8.03 -11.01 8.13
N GLY A 167 7.12 -11.68 7.44
CA GLY A 167 7.43 -12.84 6.62
C GLY A 167 8.26 -12.50 5.38
N GLU A 168 8.94 -13.50 4.83
CA GLU A 168 9.82 -13.38 3.65
C GLU A 168 9.04 -12.94 2.40
N ASP A 169 7.77 -13.28 2.30
CA ASP A 169 6.85 -12.87 1.22
C ASP A 169 6.65 -11.36 1.13
N HIS A 170 7.01 -10.62 2.17
CA HIS A 170 6.95 -9.15 2.23
C HIS A 170 8.27 -8.43 1.90
N VAL A 171 9.34 -9.12 1.53
CA VAL A 171 10.65 -8.49 1.26
C VAL A 171 10.58 -7.45 0.16
N THR A 172 9.89 -7.73 -0.95
CA THR A 172 9.69 -6.76 -2.04
C THR A 172 8.86 -5.55 -1.60
N ASN A 173 7.90 -5.76 -0.70
CA ASN A 173 7.12 -4.65 -0.12
C ASN A 173 8.01 -3.72 0.71
N SER A 174 9.06 -4.24 1.36
CA SER A 174 10.00 -3.43 2.13
C SER A 174 10.66 -2.35 1.27
N ALA A 175 11.11 -2.68 0.06
CA ALA A 175 11.73 -1.71 -0.84
C ALA A 175 10.77 -0.57 -1.23
N ALA A 176 9.50 -0.90 -1.55
CA ALA A 176 8.49 0.09 -1.87
C ALA A 176 8.11 0.95 -0.65
N GLN A 177 8.00 0.32 0.53
CA GLN A 177 7.66 1.02 1.77
C GLN A 177 8.79 1.95 2.25
N ILE A 178 10.07 1.61 2.06
CA ILE A 178 11.19 2.52 2.34
C ILE A 178 10.99 3.85 1.59
N GLN A 179 10.72 3.79 0.28
CA GLN A 179 10.43 5.01 -0.48
C GLN A 179 9.16 5.73 0.00
N LEU A 180 8.18 5.01 0.52
CA LEU A 180 6.94 5.60 1.05
C LEU A 180 7.19 6.31 2.40
N PHE A 181 8.01 5.74 3.28
CA PHE A 181 8.49 6.39 4.50
C PHE A 181 9.21 7.70 4.17
N GLU A 182 10.20 7.66 3.27
CA GLU A 182 10.94 8.85 2.81
C GLU A 182 10.02 9.93 2.22
N ALA A 183 9.02 9.52 1.41
CA ALA A 183 8.08 10.44 0.79
C ALA A 183 7.13 11.11 1.80
N LEU A 184 6.91 10.49 2.95
CA LEU A 184 6.14 11.03 4.07
C LEU A 184 6.99 11.76 5.11
N GLY A 185 8.33 11.82 4.92
CA GLY A 185 9.27 12.57 5.74
C GLY A 185 9.76 11.83 6.98
N ALA A 186 9.77 10.52 6.97
CA ALA A 186 10.24 9.66 8.06
C ALA A 186 11.55 8.95 7.70
#